data_80d2154d8fed04d81573588498aaefb3
#
_entry.id   80d2154d8fed04d81573588498aaefb3
#
_cell.length_a   1.000
_cell.length_b   1.000
_cell.length_c   1.000
_cell.angle_alpha   90.00
_cell.angle_beta   90.00
_cell.angle_gamma   90.00
#
_symmetry.space_group_name_H-M   'P 1'
#
loop_
_entity.id
_entity.type
_entity.pdbx_description
1 polymer ?
#
loop_
_entity_poly.entity_id
_entity_poly.type
_entity_poly.pdbx_seq_one_letter_code
_entity_poly.pdbx_strand_id
1 'polypeptide(L)'
;LRPLLPMVAGMVEMPFVRFLVVSLLASAGWSVAYLMPGWAAGAALRLPLPEHFWPQAALVASGIALLLVAAVQGSLRHMRRVAPLAAGLSLLLLLVLLLGWPQLAALDQGLLSLLQAARSAQMDRWLVLLTGLGDRSVQMLAGALLVLMLWLFGQRRTALFAASSLLVTALLASLLKLLFQRPRPDVLIEPLASFSLPSGHSSAAFAFFLLLGVLAGRGQPPR
;
A
#
# COMPACT_ATOMS: atom_id res chain seq x y z
N LEU A 1 23.22 4.69 14.36
CA LEU A 1 23.24 3.39 13.64
C LEU A 1 23.60 3.52 12.15
N ARG A 2 23.30 4.65 11.46
CA ARG A 2 23.58 4.83 10.01
C ARG A 2 25.04 4.65 9.59
N PRO A 3 26.06 5.15 10.32
CA PRO A 3 27.46 4.95 9.93
C PRO A 3 27.97 3.51 10.08
N LEU A 4 27.29 2.66 10.83
CA LEU A 4 27.69 1.26 11.04
C LEU A 4 27.26 0.32 9.90
N LEU A 5 26.27 0.68 9.09
CA LEU A 5 25.75 -0.16 8.00
C LEU A 5 26.82 -0.52 6.94
N PRO A 6 27.65 0.43 6.45
CA PRO A 6 28.73 0.08 5.52
C PRO A 6 29.77 -0.84 6.14
N MET A 7 30.06 -0.67 7.42
CA MET A 7 31.01 -1.50 8.15
C MET A 7 30.51 -2.93 8.32
N VAL A 8 29.20 -3.09 8.66
CA VAL A 8 28.57 -4.41 8.76
C VAL A 8 28.49 -5.10 7.39
N ALA A 9 28.18 -4.35 6.32
CA ALA A 9 28.15 -4.92 4.97
C ALA A 9 29.55 -5.40 4.51
N GLY A 10 30.62 -4.71 4.90
CA GLY A 10 32.00 -5.15 4.70
C GLY A 10 32.36 -6.41 5.50
N MET A 11 31.88 -6.50 6.74
CA MET A 11 32.10 -7.69 7.59
C MET A 11 31.38 -8.95 7.10
N VAL A 12 30.26 -8.77 6.36
CA VAL A 12 29.47 -9.88 5.75
C VAL A 12 29.98 -10.24 4.34
N GLU A 13 31.10 -9.65 3.91
CA GLU A 13 31.71 -9.87 2.57
C GLU A 13 30.72 -9.63 1.41
N MET A 14 29.84 -8.66 1.55
CA MET A 14 28.85 -8.33 0.52
C MET A 14 29.55 -7.80 -0.74
N PRO A 15 29.29 -8.34 -1.95
CA PRO A 15 29.85 -7.85 -3.19
C PRO A 15 29.58 -6.35 -3.36
N PHE A 16 30.62 -5.56 -3.68
CA PHE A 16 30.52 -4.10 -3.77
C PHE A 16 29.39 -3.60 -4.67
N VAL A 17 29.18 -4.24 -5.82
CA VAL A 17 28.10 -3.88 -6.75
C VAL A 17 26.72 -4.07 -6.10
N ARG A 18 26.50 -5.15 -5.36
CA ARG A 18 25.25 -5.42 -4.65
C ARG A 18 25.01 -4.39 -3.54
N PHE A 19 26.05 -4.10 -2.77
CA PHE A 19 26.02 -3.04 -1.75
C PHE A 19 25.68 -1.68 -2.35
N LEU A 20 26.32 -1.31 -3.47
CA LEU A 20 26.09 -0.04 -4.17
C LEU A 20 24.64 0.07 -4.65
N VAL A 21 24.13 -0.95 -5.33
CA VAL A 21 22.75 -0.97 -5.84
C VAL A 21 21.74 -0.84 -4.71
N VAL A 22 21.87 -1.64 -3.65
CA VAL A 22 20.96 -1.59 -2.48
C VAL A 22 21.04 -0.22 -1.79
N SER A 23 22.23 0.33 -1.64
CA SER A 23 22.43 1.65 -1.02
C SER A 23 21.84 2.78 -1.85
N LEU A 24 21.97 2.74 -3.17
CA LEU A 24 21.35 3.72 -4.09
C LEU A 24 19.83 3.63 -4.04
N LEU A 25 19.27 2.42 -4.13
CA LEU A 25 17.82 2.23 -4.04
C LEU A 25 17.26 2.65 -2.68
N ALA A 26 17.95 2.31 -1.60
CA ALA A 26 17.58 2.72 -0.25
C ALA A 26 17.66 4.23 -0.10
N SER A 27 18.73 4.88 -0.61
CA SER A 27 18.89 6.34 -0.55
C SER A 27 17.83 7.05 -1.37
N ALA A 28 17.51 6.56 -2.58
CA ALA A 28 16.42 7.09 -3.40
C ALA A 28 15.07 6.94 -2.69
N GLY A 29 14.78 5.77 -2.14
CA GLY A 29 13.55 5.53 -1.37
C GLY A 29 13.43 6.45 -0.16
N TRP A 30 14.52 6.65 0.59
CA TRP A 30 14.56 7.59 1.70
C TRP A 30 14.39 9.03 1.26
N SER A 31 15.04 9.45 0.16
CA SER A 31 14.89 10.80 -0.39
C SER A 31 13.42 11.09 -0.74
N VAL A 32 12.77 10.16 -1.43
CA VAL A 32 11.34 10.28 -1.73
C VAL A 32 10.51 10.34 -0.45
N ALA A 33 10.74 9.44 0.51
CA ALA A 33 9.99 9.38 1.76
C ALA A 33 10.08 10.66 2.61
N TYR A 34 11.22 11.37 2.56
CA TYR A 34 11.41 12.61 3.31
C TYR A 34 11.04 13.87 2.52
N LEU A 35 11.38 13.91 1.23
CA LEU A 35 11.17 15.12 0.41
C LEU A 35 9.72 15.25 -0.07
N MET A 36 9.06 14.13 -0.43
CA MET A 36 7.69 14.17 -0.93
C MET A 36 6.68 14.76 0.05
N PRO A 37 6.68 14.39 1.36
CA PRO A 37 5.78 15.02 2.32
C PRO A 37 6.03 16.51 2.48
N GLY A 38 7.31 16.95 2.51
CA GLY A 38 7.66 18.35 2.60
C GLY A 38 7.26 19.16 1.36
N TRP A 39 7.49 18.59 0.17
CA TRP A 39 7.05 19.17 -1.09
C TRP A 39 5.52 19.25 -1.17
N ALA A 40 4.82 18.17 -0.83
CA ALA A 40 3.36 18.12 -0.82
C ALA A 40 2.77 19.13 0.17
N ALA A 41 3.34 19.25 1.37
CA ALA A 41 2.93 20.25 2.35
C ALA A 41 3.17 21.68 1.83
N GLY A 42 4.32 21.95 1.21
CA GLY A 42 4.63 23.24 0.60
C GLY A 42 3.71 23.59 -0.58
N ALA A 43 3.33 22.60 -1.39
CA ALA A 43 2.37 22.78 -2.47
C ALA A 43 0.95 23.02 -1.89
N ALA A 44 0.56 22.28 -0.85
CA ALA A 44 -0.72 22.41 -0.18
C ALA A 44 -0.94 23.80 0.40
N LEU A 45 0.12 24.44 0.96
CA LEU A 45 0.04 25.79 1.51
C LEU A 45 -0.23 26.88 0.45
N ARG A 46 0.01 26.57 -0.83
CA ARG A 46 -0.19 27.50 -1.96
C ARG A 46 -1.54 27.32 -2.66
N LEU A 47 -2.28 26.27 -2.34
CA LEU A 47 -3.55 25.94 -2.96
C LEU A 47 -4.71 26.39 -2.06
N PRO A 48 -5.84 26.85 -2.63
CA PRO A 48 -7.08 27.11 -1.90
C PRO A 48 -7.70 25.78 -1.49
N LEU A 49 -7.26 25.23 -0.35
CA LEU A 49 -7.79 24.00 0.19
C LEU A 49 -9.07 24.24 0.99
N PRO A 50 -10.00 23.26 1.04
CA PRO A 50 -11.20 23.36 1.86
C PRO A 50 -10.89 23.63 3.34
N GLU A 51 -11.73 24.41 4.03
CA GLU A 51 -11.51 24.85 5.43
C GLU A 51 -11.20 23.72 6.40
N HIS A 52 -11.81 22.56 6.24
CA HIS A 52 -11.63 21.40 7.12
C HIS A 52 -10.55 20.43 6.67
N PHE A 53 -9.79 20.75 5.63
CA PHE A 53 -8.74 19.85 5.10
C PHE A 53 -7.69 19.49 6.16
N TRP A 54 -7.09 20.47 6.80
CA TRP A 54 -6.01 20.24 7.77
C TRP A 54 -6.43 19.47 9.02
N PRO A 55 -7.56 19.78 9.67
CA PRO A 55 -8.08 18.97 10.77
C PRO A 55 -8.34 17.52 10.38
N GLN A 56 -8.94 17.28 9.22
CA GLN A 56 -9.21 15.94 8.72
C GLN A 56 -7.92 15.17 8.37
N ALA A 57 -6.95 15.84 7.72
CA ALA A 57 -5.65 15.28 7.43
C ALA A 57 -4.89 14.90 8.72
N ALA A 58 -4.90 15.77 9.72
CA ALA A 58 -4.29 15.49 11.02
C ALA A 58 -4.95 14.30 11.74
N LEU A 59 -6.28 14.21 11.70
CA LEU A 59 -7.03 13.09 12.28
C LEU A 59 -6.64 11.75 11.65
N VAL A 60 -6.63 11.67 10.32
CA VAL A 60 -6.28 10.45 9.58
C VAL A 60 -4.82 10.10 9.78
N ALA A 61 -3.90 11.08 9.67
CA ALA A 61 -2.48 10.87 9.86
C ALA A 61 -2.14 10.39 11.29
N SER A 62 -2.78 10.94 12.32
CA SER A 62 -2.58 10.49 13.71
C SER A 62 -3.10 9.06 13.92
N GLY A 63 -4.25 8.71 13.34
CA GLY A 63 -4.78 7.34 13.38
C GLY A 63 -3.81 6.33 12.75
N ILE A 64 -3.28 6.65 11.56
CA ILE A 64 -2.28 5.81 10.88
C ILE A 64 -0.99 5.73 11.71
N ALA A 65 -0.49 6.84 12.27
CA ALA A 65 0.70 6.86 13.10
C ALA A 65 0.55 5.99 14.36
N LEU A 66 -0.59 6.07 15.05
CA LEU A 66 -0.89 5.21 16.20
C LEU A 66 -0.90 3.73 15.83
N LEU A 67 -1.50 3.36 14.69
CA LEU A 67 -1.49 1.98 14.20
C LEU A 67 -0.08 1.49 13.91
N LEU A 68 0.74 2.30 13.23
CA LEU A 68 2.12 1.96 12.93
C LEU A 68 2.95 1.78 14.22
N VAL A 69 2.81 2.70 15.17
CA VAL A 69 3.48 2.60 16.48
C VAL A 69 3.05 1.34 17.22
N ALA A 70 1.76 1.04 17.27
CA ALA A 70 1.23 -0.17 17.91
C ALA A 70 1.76 -1.44 17.23
N ALA A 71 1.77 -1.48 15.89
CA ALA A 71 2.28 -2.62 15.12
C ALA A 71 3.79 -2.83 15.34
N VAL A 72 4.59 -1.75 15.29
CA VAL A 72 6.05 -1.81 15.52
C VAL A 72 6.37 -2.22 16.95
N GLN A 73 5.78 -1.59 17.95
CA GLN A 73 6.03 -1.94 19.37
C GLN A 73 5.63 -3.36 19.66
N GLY A 74 4.49 -3.78 19.13
CA GLY A 74 4.01 -5.13 19.32
C GLY A 74 4.95 -6.17 18.69
N SER A 75 5.45 -5.91 17.48
CA SER A 75 6.43 -6.75 16.79
C SER A 75 7.75 -6.82 17.57
N LEU A 76 8.26 -5.68 18.04
CA LEU A 76 9.50 -5.62 18.84
C LEU A 76 9.40 -6.36 20.18
N ARG A 77 8.22 -6.38 20.80
CA ARG A 77 7.99 -7.06 22.08
C ARG A 77 7.65 -8.54 21.94
N HIS A 78 7.68 -9.10 20.73
CA HIS A 78 7.35 -10.51 20.45
C HIS A 78 6.03 -10.98 21.08
N MET A 79 5.06 -10.09 21.15
CA MET A 79 3.75 -10.41 21.76
C MET A 79 2.95 -11.33 20.83
N ARG A 80 2.63 -12.53 21.29
CA ARG A 80 1.81 -13.51 20.50
C ARG A 80 0.45 -12.96 20.02
N ARG A 81 -0.06 -11.92 20.68
CA ARG A 81 -1.36 -11.29 20.37
C ARG A 81 -1.26 -10.08 19.46
N VAL A 82 -0.06 -9.72 18.99
CA VAL A 82 0.13 -8.53 18.12
C VAL A 82 -0.57 -8.66 16.79
N ALA A 83 -0.46 -9.81 16.14
CA ALA A 83 -1.09 -10.01 14.83
C ALA A 83 -2.63 -9.84 14.88
N PRO A 84 -3.38 -10.47 15.82
CA PRO A 84 -4.81 -10.26 15.91
C PRO A 84 -5.19 -8.84 16.37
N LEU A 85 -4.39 -8.20 17.25
CA LEU A 85 -4.62 -6.81 17.63
C LEU A 85 -4.39 -5.84 16.47
N ALA A 86 -3.29 -6.00 15.72
CA ALA A 86 -3.01 -5.20 14.55
C ALA A 86 -4.09 -5.39 13.47
N ALA A 87 -4.53 -6.62 13.25
CA ALA A 87 -5.62 -6.92 12.33
C ALA A 87 -6.94 -6.28 12.77
N GLY A 88 -7.28 -6.35 14.07
CA GLY A 88 -8.48 -5.72 14.62
C GLY A 88 -8.45 -4.21 14.52
N LEU A 89 -7.32 -3.56 14.85
CA LEU A 89 -7.14 -2.11 14.70
C LEU A 89 -7.18 -1.68 13.23
N SER A 90 -6.57 -2.45 12.34
CA SER A 90 -6.61 -2.17 10.89
C SER A 90 -8.03 -2.29 10.34
N LEU A 91 -8.79 -3.30 10.78
CA LEU A 91 -10.19 -3.46 10.42
C LEU A 91 -11.03 -2.30 10.97
N LEU A 92 -10.83 -1.91 12.22
CA LEU A 92 -11.53 -0.77 12.82
C LEU A 92 -11.24 0.52 12.04
N LEU A 93 -9.97 0.81 11.74
CA LEU A 93 -9.61 1.98 10.94
C LEU A 93 -10.25 1.92 9.55
N LEU A 94 -10.22 0.77 8.90
CA LEU A 94 -10.86 0.58 7.60
C LEU A 94 -12.37 0.87 7.70
N LEU A 95 -13.06 0.35 8.70
CA LEU A 95 -14.48 0.61 8.92
C LEU A 95 -14.76 2.09 9.19
N VAL A 96 -13.95 2.75 10.02
CA VAL A 96 -14.09 4.18 10.30
C VAL A 96 -13.90 5.00 9.01
N LEU A 97 -12.90 4.68 8.20
CA LEU A 97 -12.68 5.36 6.92
C LEU A 97 -13.80 5.08 5.90
N LEU A 98 -14.30 3.84 5.84
CA LEU A 98 -15.36 3.45 4.92
C LEU A 98 -16.71 4.06 5.30
N LEU A 99 -17.05 4.09 6.58
CA LEU A 99 -18.30 4.66 7.07
C LEU A 99 -18.23 6.19 7.20
N GLY A 100 -17.05 6.72 7.50
CA GLY A 100 -16.81 8.15 7.70
C GLY A 100 -16.38 8.91 6.45
N TRP A 101 -16.28 8.26 5.27
CA TRP A 101 -15.81 8.94 4.06
C TRP A 101 -16.61 10.20 3.68
N PRO A 102 -17.92 10.32 3.91
CA PRO A 102 -18.63 11.56 3.61
C PRO A 102 -18.19 12.74 4.49
N GLN A 103 -17.80 12.45 5.74
CA GLN A 103 -17.27 13.45 6.67
C GLN A 103 -15.84 13.87 6.33
N LEU A 104 -15.12 13.07 5.53
CA LEU A 104 -13.76 13.36 5.07
C LEU A 104 -13.73 14.04 3.69
N ALA A 105 -14.84 14.61 3.25
CA ALA A 105 -14.97 15.22 1.92
C ALA A 105 -13.96 16.36 1.68
N ALA A 106 -13.66 17.17 2.69
CA ALA A 106 -12.68 18.25 2.57
C ALA A 106 -11.27 17.71 2.36
N LEU A 107 -10.89 16.63 3.07
CA LEU A 107 -9.61 15.93 2.87
C LEU A 107 -9.53 15.33 1.47
N ASP A 108 -10.59 14.67 1.03
CA ASP A 108 -10.66 14.01 -0.28
C ASP A 108 -10.53 15.02 -1.43
N GLN A 109 -11.29 16.10 -1.38
CA GLN A 109 -11.22 17.19 -2.38
C GLN A 109 -9.87 17.91 -2.36
N GLY A 110 -9.33 18.17 -1.17
CA GLY A 110 -8.03 18.80 -1.02
C GLY A 110 -6.88 17.93 -1.58
N LEU A 111 -6.89 16.61 -1.32
CA LEU A 111 -5.93 15.68 -1.90
C LEU A 111 -6.07 15.60 -3.42
N LEU A 112 -7.31 15.59 -3.93
CA LEU A 112 -7.57 15.57 -5.37
C LEU A 112 -7.01 16.82 -6.03
N SER A 113 -7.26 18.02 -5.49
CA SER A 113 -6.74 19.28 -6.03
C SER A 113 -5.21 19.36 -5.97
N LEU A 114 -4.59 18.86 -4.89
CA LEU A 114 -3.15 18.76 -4.76
C LEU A 114 -2.53 17.87 -5.84
N LEU A 115 -3.10 16.69 -6.05
CA LEU A 115 -2.61 15.75 -7.06
C LEU A 115 -2.81 16.30 -8.47
N GLN A 116 -3.93 16.98 -8.74
CA GLN A 116 -4.16 17.64 -10.02
C GLN A 116 -3.18 18.77 -10.31
N ALA A 117 -2.88 19.61 -9.30
CA ALA A 117 -1.88 20.67 -9.44
C ALA A 117 -0.47 20.16 -9.70
N ALA A 118 -0.16 18.94 -9.23
CA ALA A 118 1.12 18.29 -9.43
C ALA A 118 1.22 17.52 -10.77
N ARG A 119 0.11 17.39 -11.53
CA ARG A 119 0.09 16.63 -12.79
C ARG A 119 0.97 17.22 -13.87
N SER A 120 1.62 16.35 -14.60
CA SER A 120 2.31 16.68 -15.86
C SER A 120 2.08 15.55 -16.87
N ALA A 121 2.12 15.86 -18.16
CA ALA A 121 1.92 14.87 -19.23
C ALA A 121 2.95 13.71 -19.16
N GLN A 122 4.16 13.99 -18.68
CA GLN A 122 5.19 12.97 -18.51
C GLN A 122 4.91 12.09 -17.30
N MET A 123 4.49 12.67 -16.17
CA MET A 123 4.11 11.94 -14.96
C MET A 123 2.88 11.06 -15.22
N ASP A 124 1.88 11.57 -15.94
CA ASP A 124 0.69 10.82 -16.33
C ASP A 124 1.05 9.57 -17.13
N ARG A 125 1.96 9.67 -18.12
CA ARG A 125 2.41 8.51 -18.90
C ARG A 125 3.06 7.43 -18.03
N TRP A 126 3.96 7.82 -17.12
CA TRP A 126 4.59 6.87 -16.20
C TRP A 126 3.60 6.25 -15.24
N LEU A 127 2.68 7.04 -14.69
CA LEU A 127 1.65 6.53 -13.79
C LEU A 127 0.68 5.58 -14.48
N VAL A 128 0.28 5.85 -15.73
CA VAL A 128 -0.55 4.93 -16.52
C VAL A 128 0.17 3.60 -16.74
N LEU A 129 1.45 3.62 -17.12
CA LEU A 129 2.25 2.41 -17.29
C LEU A 129 2.36 1.61 -15.98
N LEU A 130 2.67 2.29 -14.87
CA LEU A 130 2.78 1.65 -13.56
C LEU A 130 1.43 1.09 -13.09
N THR A 131 0.35 1.83 -13.31
CA THR A 131 -1.00 1.40 -12.96
C THR A 131 -1.42 0.18 -13.78
N GLY A 132 -1.00 0.10 -15.05
CA GLY A 132 -1.22 -1.07 -15.90
C GLY A 132 -0.64 -2.37 -15.34
N LEU A 133 0.49 -2.30 -14.60
CA LEU A 133 1.02 -3.47 -13.87
C LEU A 133 0.09 -3.93 -12.73
N GLY A 134 -0.70 -3.02 -12.19
CA GLY A 134 -1.72 -3.30 -11.17
C GLY A 134 -3.09 -3.66 -11.75
N ASP A 135 -3.23 -3.71 -13.08
CA ASP A 135 -4.51 -4.00 -13.70
C ASP A 135 -5.04 -5.39 -13.33
N ARG A 136 -6.38 -5.52 -13.31
CA ARG A 136 -7.07 -6.75 -12.89
C ARG A 136 -6.58 -7.97 -13.66
N SER A 137 -6.42 -7.85 -14.98
CA SER A 137 -5.95 -8.92 -15.87
C SER A 137 -4.53 -9.36 -15.51
N VAL A 138 -3.62 -8.42 -15.30
CA VAL A 138 -2.23 -8.70 -14.91
C VAL A 138 -2.17 -9.37 -13.55
N GLN A 139 -2.91 -8.87 -12.58
CA GLN A 139 -2.95 -9.43 -11.23
C GLN A 139 -3.60 -10.81 -11.18
N MET A 140 -4.67 -11.03 -11.94
CA MET A 140 -5.29 -12.36 -12.07
C MET A 140 -4.32 -13.36 -12.68
N LEU A 141 -3.60 -12.96 -13.74
CA LEU A 141 -2.58 -13.81 -14.38
C LEU A 141 -1.45 -14.12 -13.41
N ALA A 142 -0.89 -13.11 -12.74
CA ALA A 142 0.18 -13.30 -11.76
C ALA A 142 -0.26 -14.20 -10.59
N GLY A 143 -1.47 -13.99 -10.07
CA GLY A 143 -2.06 -14.83 -9.03
C GLY A 143 -2.27 -16.27 -9.48
N ALA A 144 -2.80 -16.47 -10.69
CA ALA A 144 -3.01 -17.80 -11.27
C ALA A 144 -1.68 -18.53 -11.49
N LEU A 145 -0.66 -17.84 -12.01
CA LEU A 145 0.69 -18.39 -12.17
C LEU A 145 1.31 -18.80 -10.83
N LEU A 146 1.18 -17.94 -9.80
CA LEU A 146 1.67 -18.27 -8.45
C LEU A 146 0.99 -19.52 -7.90
N VAL A 147 -0.33 -19.61 -7.99
CA VAL A 147 -1.10 -20.78 -7.53
C VAL A 147 -0.70 -22.04 -8.30
N LEU A 148 -0.57 -21.94 -9.63
CA LEU A 148 -0.14 -23.04 -10.48
C LEU A 148 1.27 -23.52 -10.13
N MET A 149 2.22 -22.59 -9.95
CA MET A 149 3.59 -22.93 -9.54
C MET A 149 3.60 -23.67 -8.20
N LEU A 150 2.91 -23.16 -7.20
CA LEU A 150 2.81 -23.82 -5.89
C LEU A 150 2.20 -25.23 -6.01
N TRP A 151 1.21 -25.38 -6.87
CA TRP A 151 0.58 -26.68 -7.12
C TRP A 151 1.55 -27.67 -7.78
N LEU A 152 2.23 -27.25 -8.83
CA LEU A 152 3.23 -28.06 -9.56
C LEU A 152 4.42 -28.48 -8.68
N PHE A 153 4.83 -27.60 -7.75
CA PHE A 153 5.86 -27.93 -6.74
C PHE A 153 5.33 -28.79 -5.57
N GLY A 154 4.11 -29.33 -5.68
CA GLY A 154 3.54 -30.22 -4.67
C GLY A 154 3.01 -29.50 -3.42
N GLN A 155 3.08 -28.19 -3.35
CA GLN A 155 2.62 -27.39 -2.20
C GLN A 155 1.12 -27.13 -2.23
N ARG A 156 0.31 -28.18 -2.35
CA ARG A 156 -1.15 -28.08 -2.57
C ARG A 156 -1.87 -27.25 -1.50
N ARG A 157 -1.53 -27.41 -0.22
CA ARG A 157 -2.15 -26.63 0.88
C ARG A 157 -1.84 -25.15 0.75
N THR A 158 -0.62 -24.81 0.40
CA THR A 158 -0.19 -23.41 0.19
C THR A 158 -0.86 -22.82 -1.06
N ALA A 159 -0.99 -23.60 -2.13
CA ALA A 159 -1.69 -23.19 -3.35
C ALA A 159 -3.19 -22.92 -3.07
N LEU A 160 -3.87 -23.77 -2.32
CA LEU A 160 -5.26 -23.56 -1.92
C LEU A 160 -5.41 -22.32 -1.02
N PHE A 161 -4.50 -22.13 -0.07
CA PHE A 161 -4.49 -20.94 0.77
C PHE A 161 -4.28 -19.66 -0.07
N ALA A 162 -3.35 -19.68 -1.03
CA ALA A 162 -3.10 -18.57 -1.94
C ALA A 162 -4.33 -18.27 -2.79
N ALA A 163 -4.91 -19.28 -3.43
CA ALA A 163 -6.10 -19.14 -4.27
C ALA A 163 -7.30 -18.59 -3.47
N SER A 164 -7.57 -19.15 -2.29
CA SER A 164 -8.66 -18.69 -1.44
C SER A 164 -8.47 -17.26 -0.96
N SER A 165 -7.26 -16.87 -0.56
CA SER A 165 -6.94 -15.51 -0.11
C SER A 165 -7.17 -14.47 -1.21
N LEU A 166 -6.69 -14.75 -2.43
CA LEU A 166 -6.87 -13.86 -3.58
C LEU A 166 -8.35 -13.78 -4.00
N LEU A 167 -9.05 -14.92 -4.02
CA LEU A 167 -10.48 -14.98 -4.35
C LEU A 167 -11.33 -14.20 -3.34
N VAL A 168 -11.12 -14.44 -2.05
CA VAL A 168 -11.85 -13.75 -0.96
C VAL A 168 -11.60 -12.24 -1.03
N THR A 169 -10.36 -11.83 -1.28
CA THR A 169 -10.03 -10.39 -1.44
C THR A 169 -10.79 -9.78 -2.62
N ALA A 170 -10.84 -10.46 -3.77
CA ALA A 170 -11.55 -9.98 -4.95
C ALA A 170 -13.06 -9.90 -4.74
N LEU A 171 -13.65 -10.93 -4.11
CA LEU A 171 -15.08 -10.97 -3.78
C LEU A 171 -15.45 -9.88 -2.77
N LEU A 172 -14.66 -9.74 -1.70
CA LEU A 172 -14.88 -8.73 -0.67
C LEU A 172 -14.77 -7.30 -1.25
N ALA A 173 -13.75 -7.03 -2.06
CA ALA A 173 -13.61 -5.74 -2.73
C ALA A 173 -14.80 -5.44 -3.65
N SER A 174 -15.31 -6.43 -4.37
CA SER A 174 -16.48 -6.28 -5.24
C SER A 174 -17.75 -6.03 -4.43
N LEU A 175 -17.97 -6.78 -3.36
CA LEU A 175 -19.11 -6.60 -2.46
C LEU A 175 -19.11 -5.22 -1.79
N LEU A 176 -17.96 -4.78 -1.29
CA LEU A 176 -17.82 -3.46 -0.67
C LEU A 176 -18.07 -2.33 -1.69
N LYS A 177 -17.66 -2.50 -2.95
CA LYS A 177 -17.98 -1.53 -4.01
C LYS A 177 -19.48 -1.38 -4.23
N LEU A 178 -20.21 -2.51 -4.24
CA LEU A 178 -21.67 -2.50 -4.37
C LEU A 178 -22.35 -1.92 -3.14
N LEU A 179 -21.76 -2.09 -1.96
CA LEU A 179 -22.28 -1.55 -0.71
C LEU A 179 -22.10 -0.03 -0.61
N PHE A 180 -20.90 0.46 -0.94
CA PHE A 180 -20.58 1.90 -0.77
C PHE A 180 -20.97 2.75 -1.96
N GLN A 181 -21.04 2.22 -3.16
CA GLN A 181 -21.47 2.88 -4.41
C GLN A 181 -20.88 4.29 -4.61
N ARG A 182 -19.65 4.52 -4.10
CA ARG A 182 -19.02 5.83 -4.20
C ARG A 182 -18.71 6.17 -5.65
N PRO A 183 -19.22 7.31 -6.19
CA PRO A 183 -18.90 7.72 -7.55
C PRO A 183 -17.41 8.03 -7.70
N ARG A 184 -16.93 7.99 -8.93
CA ARG A 184 -15.56 8.42 -9.26
C ARG A 184 -15.55 9.91 -9.57
N PRO A 185 -14.42 10.60 -9.31
CA PRO A 185 -14.23 11.96 -9.78
C PRO A 185 -14.22 12.02 -11.31
N ASP A 186 -14.82 13.07 -11.90
CA ASP A 186 -14.92 13.26 -13.35
C ASP A 186 -13.59 13.62 -14.05
N VAL A 187 -12.50 13.66 -13.29
CA VAL A 187 -11.16 14.09 -13.75
C VAL A 187 -10.24 12.93 -14.14
N LEU A 188 -10.78 11.75 -14.32
CA LEU A 188 -10.01 10.56 -14.72
C LEU A 188 -9.51 10.68 -16.17
N ILE A 189 -8.28 10.20 -16.42
CA ILE A 189 -7.71 10.10 -17.76
C ILE A 189 -8.49 9.06 -18.58
N GLU A 190 -8.86 7.94 -17.96
CA GLU A 190 -9.66 6.88 -18.53
C GLU A 190 -10.93 6.68 -17.72
N PRO A 191 -12.12 6.78 -18.33
CA PRO A 191 -13.37 6.53 -17.64
C PRO A 191 -13.48 5.06 -17.23
N LEU A 192 -13.70 4.80 -15.95
CA LEU A 192 -13.87 3.45 -15.41
C LEU A 192 -15.33 3.26 -14.97
N ALA A 193 -15.98 2.24 -15.48
CA ALA A 193 -17.40 1.94 -15.20
C ALA A 193 -17.66 1.37 -13.78
N SER A 194 -16.65 1.31 -12.91
CA SER A 194 -16.80 0.76 -11.57
C SER A 194 -16.73 1.83 -10.48
N PHE A 195 -17.38 1.61 -9.35
CA PHE A 195 -17.31 2.48 -8.17
C PHE A 195 -15.86 2.69 -7.67
N SER A 196 -15.60 3.84 -7.03
CA SER A 196 -14.25 4.25 -6.63
C SER A 196 -13.74 3.52 -5.38
N LEU A 197 -14.61 3.19 -4.43
CA LEU A 197 -14.24 2.67 -3.11
C LEU A 197 -14.81 1.28 -2.85
N PRO A 198 -14.00 0.33 -2.31
CA PRO A 198 -12.54 0.37 -2.19
C PRO A 198 -11.83 0.24 -3.56
N SER A 199 -10.55 0.64 -3.61
CA SER A 199 -9.75 0.48 -4.83
C SER A 199 -9.44 -1.00 -5.08
N GLY A 200 -9.92 -1.53 -6.20
CA GLY A 200 -9.65 -2.92 -6.59
C GLY A 200 -8.16 -3.19 -6.86
N HIS A 201 -7.48 -2.25 -7.53
CA HIS A 201 -6.04 -2.34 -7.79
C HIS A 201 -5.23 -2.41 -6.50
N SER A 202 -5.51 -1.48 -5.57
CA SER A 202 -4.79 -1.44 -4.28
C SER A 202 -5.05 -2.68 -3.44
N SER A 203 -6.31 -3.14 -3.36
CA SER A 203 -6.67 -4.31 -2.56
C SER A 203 -6.02 -5.59 -3.10
N ALA A 204 -6.03 -5.79 -4.42
CA ALA A 204 -5.45 -6.96 -5.05
C ALA A 204 -3.92 -6.95 -5.00
N ALA A 205 -3.28 -5.78 -5.25
CA ALA A 205 -1.83 -5.63 -5.13
C ALA A 205 -1.36 -5.89 -3.69
N PHE A 206 -2.04 -5.31 -2.70
CA PHE A 206 -1.72 -5.53 -1.30
C PHE A 206 -1.83 -7.00 -0.90
N ALA A 207 -2.93 -7.67 -1.28
CA ALA A 207 -3.13 -9.09 -0.98
C ALA A 207 -2.06 -9.97 -1.65
N PHE A 208 -1.72 -9.69 -2.91
CA PHE A 208 -0.70 -10.43 -3.66
C PHE A 208 0.69 -10.29 -3.05
N PHE A 209 1.15 -9.05 -2.78
CA PHE A 209 2.47 -8.83 -2.20
C PHE A 209 2.57 -9.28 -0.74
N LEU A 210 1.50 -9.16 0.05
CA LEU A 210 1.44 -9.72 1.40
C LEU A 210 1.56 -11.25 1.37
N LEU A 211 0.87 -11.89 0.44
CA LEU A 211 0.96 -13.34 0.23
C LEU A 211 2.39 -13.76 -0.13
N LEU A 212 3.04 -13.06 -1.07
CA LEU A 212 4.45 -13.32 -1.41
C LEU A 212 5.37 -13.13 -0.20
N GLY A 213 5.17 -12.10 0.61
CA GLY A 213 5.92 -11.86 1.84
C GLY A 213 5.77 -13.00 2.84
N VAL A 214 4.54 -13.49 3.05
CA VAL A 214 4.25 -14.64 3.92
C VAL A 214 4.91 -15.92 3.41
N LEU A 215 4.88 -16.15 2.09
CA LEU A 215 5.51 -17.33 1.49
C LEU A 215 7.04 -17.28 1.60
N ALA A 216 7.64 -16.13 1.35
CA ALA A 216 9.09 -15.94 1.49
C ALA A 216 9.53 -16.10 2.95
N GLY A 217 8.75 -15.63 3.92
CA GLY A 217 9.03 -15.76 5.35
C GLY A 217 8.96 -17.19 5.88
N ARG A 218 8.14 -18.06 5.28
CA ARG A 218 8.01 -19.46 5.69
C ARG A 218 9.26 -20.33 5.43
N GLY A 219 10.14 -19.89 4.53
CA GLY A 219 11.40 -20.59 4.21
C GLY A 219 12.58 -20.21 5.11
N GLN A 220 12.41 -19.27 6.04
CA GLN A 220 13.48 -18.81 6.92
C GLN A 220 13.47 -19.60 8.24
N PRO A 221 14.66 -20.06 8.74
CA PRO A 221 14.72 -20.67 10.07
C PRO A 221 14.28 -19.66 11.13
N PRO A 222 13.65 -20.12 12.23
CA PRO A 222 13.30 -19.24 13.34
C PRO A 222 14.58 -18.64 13.92
N ARG A 223 14.64 -17.30 13.91
CA ARG A 223 15.70 -16.53 14.56
C ARG A 223 15.39 -16.35 16.04
#